data_9af9fada632a1a21b778ac3db0c4cb0e
#
_entry.id   9af9fada632a1a21b778ac3db0c4cb0e
#
_cell.length_a   1.000
_cell.length_b   1.000
_cell.length_c   1.000
_cell.angle_alpha   90.00
_cell.angle_beta   90.00
_cell.angle_gamma   90.00
#
_symmetry.space_group_name_H-M   'P 1'
#
loop_
_entity.id
_entity.type
_entity.pdbx_description
1 polymer ?
#
loop_
_entity_poly.entity_id
_entity_poly.type
_entity_poly.pdbx_seq_one_letter_code
_entity_poly.pdbx_strand_id
1 'polypeptide(L)'
;ETIRPEAEVVSRDMYIAYRSATSIAEGQTVTLFKYVANLSSMDYAFDKIEAAARDSALAAQAKGFAQLLAEQAAAWAAKWEGCDVSIEGDVAAQQAIRFNIFQMNQTYTGEDERLNIGPKGFTGEKYGGVTYWDTEAYGLPFYLKTAEPHVARQLLVYRYRHLDNAIKNAQKLGFKDGAALYPMVTINGEECHNEWEITFEEIHRNGAMTYAIYNYINHTGDRDYLAEFGLEVLIGVSRFWRQRVQWSDRRKGYVMLGVTGPNEYENNVNNNWYTNLLAQWTLRYAAESIAFVKASHPQRYAEISANGNSIVSAINR
;
A
#
# COMPACT_ATOMS: atom_id res chain seq x y z
N GLU A 1 29.64 -6.61 34.86
CA GLU A 1 28.73 -6.01 35.84
C GLU A 1 27.73 -5.12 35.10
N THR A 2 26.42 -5.28 35.30
CA THR A 2 25.40 -4.45 34.67
C THR A 2 25.06 -3.31 35.61
N ILE A 3 25.49 -2.10 35.25
CA ILE A 3 25.22 -0.88 36.02
C ILE A 3 24.10 -0.11 35.31
N ARG A 4 23.05 0.28 36.03
CA ARG A 4 22.11 1.30 35.53
C ARG A 4 22.75 2.66 35.72
N PRO A 5 23.11 3.41 34.63
CA PRO A 5 23.67 4.72 34.80
C PRO A 5 22.61 5.64 35.43
N GLU A 6 23.03 6.44 36.39
CA GLU A 6 22.24 7.58 36.82
C GLU A 6 22.06 8.52 35.63
N ALA A 7 20.81 8.80 35.29
CA ALA A 7 20.50 9.60 34.11
C ALA A 7 19.67 10.82 34.52
N GLU A 8 20.13 11.98 34.13
CA GLU A 8 19.38 13.23 34.19
C GLU A 8 18.41 13.30 33.02
N VAL A 9 17.13 13.57 33.29
CA VAL A 9 16.16 13.86 32.25
C VAL A 9 16.29 15.31 31.80
N VAL A 10 16.66 15.52 30.54
CA VAL A 10 16.70 16.86 29.93
C VAL A 10 15.44 17.00 29.09
N SER A 11 14.52 17.86 29.52
CA SER A 11 13.27 18.17 28.80
C SER A 11 13.22 19.63 28.41
N ARG A 12 12.98 19.88 27.12
CA ARG A 12 12.76 21.20 26.51
C ARG A 12 11.60 21.09 25.53
N ASP A 13 11.12 22.22 25.03
CA ASP A 13 10.08 22.21 23.99
C ASP A 13 10.51 21.33 22.79
N MET A 14 9.65 20.41 22.40
CA MET A 14 9.88 19.44 21.30
C MET A 14 11.17 18.58 21.44
N TYR A 15 11.74 18.49 22.66
CA TYR A 15 12.98 17.74 22.88
C TYR A 15 12.99 17.06 24.24
N ILE A 16 13.29 15.76 24.28
CA ILE A 16 13.53 14.99 25.49
C ILE A 16 14.80 14.14 25.32
N ALA A 17 15.64 14.12 26.33
CA ALA A 17 16.86 13.29 26.35
C ALA A 17 17.17 12.78 27.74
N TYR A 18 17.90 11.67 27.80
CA TYR A 18 18.56 11.19 28.99
C TYR A 18 20.08 11.50 28.87
N ARG A 19 20.62 12.14 29.87
CA ARG A 19 22.05 12.45 29.96
C ARG A 19 22.65 11.64 31.09
N SER A 20 23.66 10.85 30.76
CA SER A 20 24.45 10.12 31.75
C SER A 20 25.94 10.33 31.46
N ALA A 21 26.77 10.22 32.48
CA ALA A 21 28.22 10.28 32.36
C ALA A 21 28.84 9.08 33.08
N THR A 22 29.87 8.49 32.46
CA THR A 22 30.67 7.43 33.07
C THR A 22 32.15 7.63 32.72
N SER A 23 33.04 7.20 33.59
CA SER A 23 34.49 7.22 33.34
C SER A 23 34.91 5.85 32.83
N ILE A 24 35.72 5.84 31.77
CA ILE A 24 36.25 4.64 31.15
C ILE A 24 37.79 4.77 31.15
N ALA A 25 38.48 3.77 31.68
CA ALA A 25 39.93 3.70 31.62
C ALA A 25 40.42 3.21 30.23
N GLU A 26 41.65 3.46 29.90
CA GLU A 26 42.26 2.97 28.64
C GLU A 26 42.15 1.45 28.53
N GLY A 27 41.71 0.95 27.39
CA GLY A 27 41.48 -0.48 27.13
C GLY A 27 40.18 -1.05 27.68
N GLN A 28 39.38 -0.26 28.40
CA GLN A 28 38.02 -0.69 28.87
C GLN A 28 36.98 -0.41 27.81
N THR A 29 35.96 -1.29 27.78
CA THR A 29 34.78 -1.14 26.94
C THR A 29 33.52 -1.05 27.83
N VAL A 30 32.65 -0.09 27.53
CA VAL A 30 31.32 0.03 28.13
C VAL A 30 30.30 -0.10 27.03
N THR A 31 29.31 -0.96 27.23
CA THR A 31 28.19 -1.16 26.28
C THR A 31 26.92 -0.62 26.93
N LEU A 32 26.24 0.29 26.22
CA LEU A 32 24.95 0.83 26.63
C LEU A 32 23.85 0.20 25.79
N PHE A 33 22.87 -0.40 26.45
CA PHE A 33 21.66 -0.90 25.82
C PHE A 33 20.51 0.06 26.07
N LYS A 34 19.84 0.48 24.97
CA LYS A 34 18.64 1.32 25.00
C LYS A 34 17.47 0.53 24.43
N TYR A 35 16.42 0.37 25.22
CA TYR A 35 15.17 -0.27 24.81
C TYR A 35 14.10 0.78 24.61
N VAL A 36 13.44 0.78 23.43
CA VAL A 36 12.44 1.76 23.05
C VAL A 36 11.22 1.01 22.50
N ALA A 37 10.02 1.41 22.94
CA ALA A 37 8.76 0.95 22.38
C ALA A 37 8.06 2.13 21.70
N ASN A 38 7.59 1.92 20.45
CA ASN A 38 6.77 2.85 19.71
C ASN A 38 5.39 2.25 19.52
N LEU A 39 4.38 2.85 20.11
CA LEU A 39 2.99 2.40 20.02
C LEU A 39 2.12 3.52 19.46
N SER A 40 0.99 3.14 18.89
CA SER A 40 0.06 4.09 18.29
C SER A 40 -1.38 3.83 18.72
N SER A 41 -2.25 4.83 18.50
CA SER A 41 -3.69 4.70 18.70
C SER A 41 -4.38 3.77 17.70
N MET A 42 -3.66 3.26 16.71
CA MET A 42 -4.16 2.20 15.83
C MET A 42 -4.29 0.86 16.57
N ASP A 43 -3.46 0.64 17.59
CA ASP A 43 -3.36 -0.65 18.29
C ASP A 43 -3.88 -0.59 19.73
N TYR A 44 -3.84 0.57 20.37
CA TYR A 44 -4.19 0.76 21.76
C TYR A 44 -5.13 1.95 21.96
N ALA A 45 -6.06 1.84 22.89
CA ALA A 45 -6.83 3.00 23.33
C ALA A 45 -5.88 4.06 23.93
N PHE A 46 -6.17 5.33 23.67
CA PHE A 46 -5.28 6.45 24.00
C PHE A 46 -4.84 6.48 25.46
N ASP A 47 -5.75 6.17 26.38
CA ASP A 47 -5.51 6.10 27.83
C ASP A 47 -4.63 4.91 28.26
N LYS A 48 -4.37 3.94 27.39
CA LYS A 48 -3.58 2.74 27.65
C LYS A 48 -2.20 2.75 26.97
N ILE A 49 -1.96 3.65 26.02
CA ILE A 49 -0.73 3.66 25.20
C ILE A 49 0.51 3.78 26.08
N GLU A 50 0.53 4.67 27.08
CA GLU A 50 1.71 4.90 27.93
C GLU A 50 2.06 3.64 28.72
N ALA A 51 1.07 3.00 29.35
CA ALA A 51 1.28 1.78 30.12
C ALA A 51 1.78 0.64 29.21
N ALA A 52 1.15 0.45 28.07
CA ALA A 52 1.53 -0.58 27.10
C ALA A 52 2.95 -0.35 26.55
N ALA A 53 3.35 0.90 26.26
CA ALA A 53 4.69 1.24 25.81
C ALA A 53 5.75 0.92 26.87
N ARG A 54 5.49 1.28 28.13
CA ARG A 54 6.36 0.95 29.26
C ARG A 54 6.52 -0.56 29.42
N ASP A 55 5.40 -1.29 29.42
CA ASP A 55 5.41 -2.75 29.61
C ASP A 55 6.16 -3.45 28.47
N SER A 56 5.99 -3.00 27.21
CA SER A 56 6.74 -3.50 26.06
C SER A 56 8.23 -3.23 26.18
N ALA A 57 8.64 -2.04 26.60
CA ALA A 57 10.06 -1.72 26.79
C ALA A 57 10.69 -2.54 27.94
N LEU A 58 9.96 -2.76 29.05
CA LEU A 58 10.40 -3.60 30.15
C LEU A 58 10.50 -5.08 29.76
N ALA A 59 9.56 -5.59 28.99
CA ALA A 59 9.61 -6.95 28.45
C ALA A 59 10.83 -7.15 27.53
N ALA A 60 11.12 -6.17 26.64
CA ALA A 60 12.29 -6.20 25.80
C ALA A 60 13.60 -6.17 26.63
N GLN A 61 13.64 -5.35 27.70
CA GLN A 61 14.77 -5.31 28.62
C GLN A 61 14.96 -6.64 29.34
N ALA A 62 13.88 -7.27 29.83
CA ALA A 62 13.92 -8.56 30.50
C ALA A 62 14.41 -9.68 29.59
N LYS A 63 14.03 -9.66 28.31
CA LYS A 63 14.50 -10.60 27.29
C LYS A 63 16.00 -10.39 27.00
N GLY A 64 16.48 -9.18 27.00
CA GLY A 64 17.87 -8.81 26.77
C GLY A 64 18.27 -8.71 25.29
N PHE A 65 19.30 -7.94 25.02
CA PHE A 65 19.74 -7.61 23.65
C PHE A 65 20.16 -8.84 22.84
N ALA A 66 20.89 -9.76 23.43
CA ALA A 66 21.38 -10.97 22.74
C ALA A 66 20.23 -11.84 22.20
N GLN A 67 19.17 -12.02 22.98
CA GLN A 67 18.03 -12.80 22.54
C GLN A 67 17.22 -12.06 21.47
N LEU A 68 17.01 -10.74 21.62
CA LEU A 68 16.34 -9.94 20.62
C LEU A 68 17.12 -9.93 19.29
N LEU A 69 18.45 -9.85 19.32
CA LEU A 69 19.30 -9.94 18.14
C LEU A 69 19.18 -11.30 17.45
N ALA A 70 19.17 -12.38 18.22
CA ALA A 70 19.02 -13.74 17.68
C ALA A 70 17.63 -13.93 17.00
N GLU A 71 16.58 -13.45 17.61
CA GLU A 71 15.22 -13.48 17.04
C GLU A 71 15.13 -12.66 15.76
N GLN A 72 15.71 -11.46 15.76
CA GLN A 72 15.78 -10.60 14.55
C GLN A 72 16.58 -11.28 13.42
N ALA A 73 17.73 -11.87 13.74
CA ALA A 73 18.55 -12.58 12.76
C ALA A 73 17.80 -13.76 12.16
N ALA A 74 17.09 -14.55 12.98
CA ALA A 74 16.29 -15.67 12.50
C ALA A 74 15.13 -15.24 11.60
N ALA A 75 14.42 -14.17 11.97
CA ALA A 75 13.33 -13.61 11.15
C ALA A 75 13.83 -13.13 9.78
N TRP A 76 14.98 -12.45 9.74
CA TRP A 76 15.59 -12.04 8.46
C TRP A 76 16.11 -13.22 7.65
N ALA A 77 16.72 -14.23 8.27
CA ALA A 77 17.17 -15.43 7.58
C ALA A 77 16.01 -16.11 6.83
N ALA A 78 14.86 -16.26 7.50
CA ALA A 78 13.67 -16.84 6.88
C ALA A 78 13.15 -15.99 5.69
N LYS A 79 13.21 -14.66 5.77
CA LYS A 79 12.84 -13.80 4.64
C LYS A 79 13.79 -13.96 3.45
N TRP A 80 15.09 -14.03 3.71
CA TRP A 80 16.11 -14.18 2.67
C TRP A 80 16.02 -15.50 1.89
N GLU A 81 15.57 -16.59 2.51
CA GLU A 81 15.38 -17.88 1.83
C GLU A 81 14.47 -17.77 0.60
N GLY A 82 13.43 -16.90 0.64
CA GLY A 82 12.47 -16.73 -0.43
C GLY A 82 12.77 -15.62 -1.43
N CYS A 83 13.69 -14.69 -1.11
CA CYS A 83 13.84 -13.46 -1.88
C CYS A 83 15.27 -13.12 -2.32
N ASP A 84 16.29 -13.90 -1.93
CA ASP A 84 17.67 -13.60 -2.29
C ASP A 84 17.95 -13.83 -3.79
N VAL A 85 18.82 -13.00 -4.34
CA VAL A 85 19.30 -13.06 -5.72
C VAL A 85 20.81 -13.09 -5.73
N SER A 86 21.40 -14.04 -6.45
CA SER A 86 22.85 -14.15 -6.60
C SER A 86 23.29 -13.57 -7.96
N ILE A 87 24.24 -12.66 -7.91
CA ILE A 87 24.88 -12.06 -9.09
C ILE A 87 26.38 -12.38 -9.02
N GLU A 88 26.87 -13.15 -9.99
CA GLU A 88 28.29 -13.48 -10.09
C GLU A 88 29.01 -12.48 -10.98
N GLY A 89 30.25 -12.13 -10.60
CA GLY A 89 31.14 -11.26 -11.37
C GLY A 89 30.99 -9.75 -11.11
N ASP A 90 29.93 -9.31 -10.40
CA ASP A 90 29.73 -7.90 -10.03
C ASP A 90 29.31 -7.76 -8.58
N VAL A 91 30.25 -7.47 -7.69
CA VAL A 91 30.02 -7.31 -6.25
C VAL A 91 29.15 -6.07 -5.96
N ALA A 92 29.30 -4.99 -6.73
CA ALA A 92 28.52 -3.79 -6.53
C ALA A 92 27.05 -4.00 -6.89
N ALA A 93 26.77 -4.68 -8.00
CA ALA A 93 25.40 -5.07 -8.38
C ALA A 93 24.78 -6.03 -7.35
N GLN A 94 25.55 -7.01 -6.85
CA GLN A 94 25.10 -7.91 -5.79
C GLN A 94 24.72 -7.18 -4.51
N GLN A 95 25.53 -6.20 -4.09
CA GLN A 95 25.22 -5.38 -2.91
C GLN A 95 23.99 -4.52 -3.15
N ALA A 96 23.87 -3.91 -4.31
CA ALA A 96 22.77 -3.02 -4.65
C ALA A 96 21.43 -3.75 -4.68
N ILE A 97 21.34 -4.93 -5.28
CA ILE A 97 20.08 -5.70 -5.32
C ILE A 97 19.65 -6.17 -3.92
N ARG A 98 20.58 -6.67 -3.11
CA ARG A 98 20.30 -7.07 -1.73
C ARG A 98 19.86 -5.89 -0.87
N PHE A 99 20.48 -4.73 -1.04
CA PHE A 99 20.07 -3.51 -0.36
C PHE A 99 18.62 -3.12 -0.72
N ASN A 100 18.25 -3.17 -1.99
CA ASN A 100 16.87 -2.87 -2.42
C ASN A 100 15.86 -3.90 -1.87
N ILE A 101 16.19 -5.19 -1.91
CA ILE A 101 15.36 -6.25 -1.32
C ILE A 101 15.17 -6.02 0.18
N PHE A 102 16.25 -5.67 0.90
CA PHE A 102 16.18 -5.32 2.31
C PHE A 102 15.26 -4.11 2.56
N GLN A 103 15.40 -3.03 1.78
CA GLN A 103 14.57 -1.84 1.92
C GLN A 103 13.06 -2.14 1.72
N MET A 104 12.70 -2.96 0.75
CA MET A 104 11.33 -3.36 0.54
C MET A 104 10.77 -4.18 1.71
N ASN A 105 11.51 -5.19 2.16
CA ASN A 105 11.07 -6.08 3.24
C ASN A 105 11.04 -5.42 4.61
N GLN A 106 11.88 -4.41 4.89
CA GLN A 106 11.80 -3.67 6.15
C GLN A 106 10.62 -2.68 6.19
N THR A 107 10.13 -2.27 5.02
CA THR A 107 9.05 -1.28 4.93
C THR A 107 7.69 -1.94 5.09
N TYR A 108 7.51 -3.13 4.51
CA TYR A 108 6.20 -3.78 4.47
C TYR A 108 6.34 -5.29 4.60
N THR A 109 5.55 -5.88 5.51
CA THR A 109 5.60 -7.32 5.82
C THR A 109 4.29 -8.06 5.49
N GLY A 110 3.20 -7.33 5.25
CA GLY A 110 1.88 -7.91 5.04
C GLY A 110 1.19 -8.42 6.30
N GLU A 111 1.75 -8.18 7.48
CA GLU A 111 1.16 -8.63 8.76
C GLU A 111 -0.07 -7.82 9.17
N ASP A 112 -0.14 -6.56 8.72
CA ASP A 112 -1.24 -5.65 9.06
C ASP A 112 -1.91 -5.12 7.79
N GLU A 113 -3.17 -5.48 7.59
CA GLU A 113 -3.99 -5.07 6.45
C GLU A 113 -4.37 -3.58 6.42
N ARG A 114 -4.08 -2.85 7.51
CA ARG A 114 -4.29 -1.40 7.62
C ARG A 114 -3.12 -0.61 7.01
N LEU A 115 -1.99 -1.28 6.76
CA LEU A 115 -0.76 -0.66 6.28
C LEU A 115 -0.57 -0.84 4.78
N ASN A 116 0.25 0.04 4.21
CA ASN A 116 0.64 0.00 2.81
C ASN A 116 2.10 0.45 2.66
N ILE A 117 2.62 0.45 1.44
CA ILE A 117 3.97 0.92 1.12
C ILE A 117 3.90 2.11 0.16
N GLY A 118 4.65 3.15 0.45
CA GLY A 118 4.81 4.30 -0.44
C GLY A 118 5.95 4.11 -1.46
N PRO A 119 6.07 5.00 -2.44
CA PRO A 119 7.03 4.87 -3.55
C PRO A 119 8.49 4.95 -3.14
N LYS A 120 8.80 5.56 -1.99
CA LYS A 120 10.17 5.69 -1.46
C LYS A 120 10.44 4.77 -0.28
N GLY A 121 9.49 3.91 0.08
CA GLY A 121 9.60 3.05 1.23
C GLY A 121 9.72 3.82 2.55
N PHE A 122 10.24 3.14 3.57
CA PHE A 122 10.33 3.69 4.92
C PHE A 122 11.38 4.80 5.07
N THR A 123 12.46 4.73 4.33
CA THR A 123 13.61 5.66 4.46
C THR A 123 13.51 6.90 3.58
N GLY A 124 12.49 6.98 2.72
CA GLY A 124 12.27 8.12 1.84
C GLY A 124 11.54 9.25 2.56
N GLU A 125 12.21 10.31 2.93
CA GLU A 125 11.58 11.49 3.52
C GLU A 125 10.66 12.23 2.54
N LYS A 126 10.98 12.16 1.25
CA LYS A 126 10.08 12.68 0.20
C LYS A 126 8.82 11.83 0.17
N TYR A 127 7.70 12.48 -0.04
CA TYR A 127 6.35 11.90 -0.05
C TYR A 127 5.81 11.43 1.31
N GLY A 128 6.51 11.66 2.42
CA GLY A 128 5.98 11.47 3.78
C GLY A 128 5.45 10.08 4.12
N GLY A 129 5.89 9.02 3.43
CA GLY A 129 5.40 7.65 3.63
C GLY A 129 3.98 7.39 3.10
N VAL A 130 3.40 8.32 2.34
CA VAL A 130 2.06 8.16 1.76
C VAL A 130 2.05 7.15 0.61
N THR A 131 0.88 6.62 0.32
CA THR A 131 0.65 5.61 -0.72
C THR A 131 0.32 6.28 -2.05
N TYR A 132 0.97 5.83 -3.11
CA TYR A 132 0.70 6.15 -4.52
C TYR A 132 0.30 4.88 -5.27
N TRP A 133 -0.01 5.01 -6.57
CA TRP A 133 -0.26 3.88 -7.46
C TRP A 133 1.01 3.03 -7.74
N ASP A 134 2.18 3.52 -7.35
CA ASP A 134 3.46 2.78 -7.36
C ASP A 134 3.36 1.46 -6.60
N THR A 135 2.58 1.42 -5.54
CA THR A 135 2.32 0.20 -4.79
C THR A 135 1.76 -0.90 -5.69
N GLU A 136 0.77 -0.59 -6.51
CA GLU A 136 0.12 -1.53 -7.41
C GLU A 136 0.98 -1.86 -8.62
N ALA A 137 1.65 -0.85 -9.18
CA ALA A 137 2.43 -1.00 -10.41
C ALA A 137 3.78 -1.68 -10.16
N TYR A 138 4.43 -1.43 -9.04
CA TYR A 138 5.83 -1.84 -8.78
C TYR A 138 6.00 -2.62 -7.48
N GLY A 139 5.38 -2.19 -6.38
CA GLY A 139 5.50 -2.85 -5.08
C GLY A 139 4.86 -4.23 -5.05
N LEU A 140 3.61 -4.33 -5.48
CA LEU A 140 2.88 -5.59 -5.49
C LEU A 140 3.56 -6.69 -6.34
N PRO A 141 4.03 -6.42 -7.57
CA PRO A 141 4.79 -7.40 -8.34
C PRO A 141 6.06 -7.91 -7.63
N PHE A 142 6.74 -7.07 -6.86
CA PHE A 142 7.88 -7.48 -6.05
C PHE A 142 7.44 -8.52 -5.01
N TYR A 143 6.44 -8.22 -4.18
CA TYR A 143 5.97 -9.14 -3.13
C TYR A 143 5.35 -10.42 -3.70
N LEU A 144 4.68 -10.37 -4.84
CA LEU A 144 4.20 -11.57 -5.53
C LEU A 144 5.30 -12.56 -5.91
N LYS A 145 6.54 -12.07 -6.09
CA LYS A 145 7.68 -12.87 -6.53
C LYS A 145 8.65 -13.26 -5.42
N THR A 146 8.60 -12.57 -4.30
CA THR A 146 9.62 -12.64 -3.25
C THR A 146 9.06 -12.92 -1.86
N ALA A 147 7.73 -13.00 -1.71
CA ALA A 147 7.08 -13.23 -0.44
C ALA A 147 5.90 -14.19 -0.58
N GLU A 148 5.36 -14.62 0.55
CA GLU A 148 4.14 -15.41 0.58
C GLU A 148 2.95 -14.62 -0.01
N PRO A 149 1.99 -15.28 -0.69
CA PRO A 149 0.88 -14.62 -1.37
C PRO A 149 0.07 -13.65 -0.50
N HIS A 150 -0.05 -13.94 0.81
CA HIS A 150 -0.80 -13.09 1.74
C HIS A 150 -0.23 -11.66 1.82
N VAL A 151 1.07 -11.47 1.63
CA VAL A 151 1.72 -10.14 1.68
C VAL A 151 1.17 -9.23 0.59
N ALA A 152 1.12 -9.73 -0.65
CA ALA A 152 0.53 -8.99 -1.77
C ALA A 152 -1.00 -8.82 -1.61
N ARG A 153 -1.68 -9.85 -1.06
CA ARG A 153 -3.12 -9.79 -0.78
C ARG A 153 -3.48 -8.64 0.15
N GLN A 154 -2.71 -8.40 1.18
CA GLN A 154 -2.97 -7.33 2.14
C GLN A 154 -2.88 -5.92 1.51
N LEU A 155 -2.00 -5.72 0.53
CA LEU A 155 -1.97 -4.47 -0.24
C LEU A 155 -3.29 -4.21 -0.98
N LEU A 156 -3.89 -5.26 -1.52
CA LEU A 156 -5.18 -5.18 -2.20
C LEU A 156 -6.35 -4.99 -1.21
N VAL A 157 -6.31 -5.66 -0.06
CA VAL A 157 -7.29 -5.49 1.02
C VAL A 157 -7.28 -4.05 1.55
N TYR A 158 -6.11 -3.46 1.70
CA TYR A 158 -5.98 -2.04 2.03
C TYR A 158 -6.78 -1.15 1.06
N ARG A 159 -6.66 -1.38 -0.26
CA ARG A 159 -7.43 -0.62 -1.25
C ARG A 159 -8.94 -0.90 -1.17
N TYR A 160 -9.33 -2.15 -0.96
CA TYR A 160 -10.74 -2.48 -0.76
C TYR A 160 -11.34 -1.73 0.44
N ARG A 161 -10.65 -1.68 1.57
CA ARG A 161 -11.09 -0.93 2.76
C ARG A 161 -11.28 0.56 2.51
N HIS A 162 -10.62 1.10 1.51
CA HIS A 162 -10.73 2.51 1.11
C HIS A 162 -11.69 2.75 -0.07
N LEU A 163 -12.47 1.75 -0.48
CA LEU A 163 -13.40 1.89 -1.61
C LEU A 163 -14.44 3.00 -1.37
N ASP A 164 -15.00 3.09 -0.18
CA ASP A 164 -15.95 4.17 0.18
C ASP A 164 -15.32 5.56 0.06
N ASN A 165 -14.06 5.70 0.44
CA ASN A 165 -13.35 6.97 0.30
C ASN A 165 -13.02 7.26 -1.18
N ALA A 166 -12.73 6.26 -1.99
CA ALA A 166 -12.58 6.41 -3.44
C ALA A 166 -13.89 6.84 -4.11
N ILE A 167 -15.05 6.33 -3.63
CA ILE A 167 -16.37 6.77 -4.09
C ILE A 167 -16.62 8.24 -3.70
N LYS A 168 -16.35 8.63 -2.46
CA LYS A 168 -16.46 10.03 -2.01
C LYS A 168 -15.53 10.95 -2.79
N ASN A 169 -14.32 10.50 -3.10
CA ASN A 169 -13.37 11.26 -3.93
C ASN A 169 -13.94 11.50 -5.34
N ALA A 170 -14.50 10.49 -5.97
CA ALA A 170 -15.18 10.65 -7.26
C ALA A 170 -16.39 11.59 -7.17
N GLN A 171 -17.18 11.51 -6.10
CA GLN A 171 -18.34 12.40 -5.88
C GLN A 171 -17.95 13.88 -5.79
N LYS A 172 -16.81 14.21 -5.19
CA LYS A 172 -16.29 15.59 -5.15
C LYS A 172 -16.09 16.17 -6.57
N LEU A 173 -15.82 15.30 -7.54
CA LEU A 173 -15.62 15.65 -8.96
C LEU A 173 -16.92 15.54 -9.79
N GLY A 174 -18.08 15.28 -9.16
CA GLY A 174 -19.38 15.20 -9.81
C GLY A 174 -19.76 13.82 -10.36
N PHE A 175 -18.95 12.78 -10.15
CA PHE A 175 -19.30 11.41 -10.48
C PHE A 175 -20.37 10.86 -9.52
N LYS A 176 -21.18 9.92 -9.99
CA LYS A 176 -22.37 9.42 -9.29
C LYS A 176 -22.41 7.88 -9.27
N ASP A 177 -23.45 7.34 -8.70
CA ASP A 177 -23.84 5.93 -8.79
C ASP A 177 -22.74 4.94 -8.33
N GLY A 178 -21.97 5.31 -7.30
CA GLY A 178 -20.91 4.46 -6.77
C GLY A 178 -19.67 4.37 -7.69
N ALA A 179 -19.48 5.34 -8.59
CA ALA A 179 -18.21 5.48 -9.30
C ALA A 179 -17.08 5.74 -8.30
N ALA A 180 -15.97 5.02 -8.41
CA ALA A 180 -14.83 5.14 -7.51
C ALA A 180 -13.61 5.69 -8.26
N LEU A 181 -13.00 6.74 -7.71
CA LEU A 181 -11.71 7.24 -8.12
C LEU A 181 -10.76 7.17 -6.92
N TYR A 182 -9.86 6.22 -6.94
CA TYR A 182 -8.84 6.12 -5.91
C TYR A 182 -7.98 7.38 -5.88
N PRO A 183 -7.62 7.87 -4.68
CA PRO A 183 -6.78 9.05 -4.57
C PRO A 183 -5.41 8.79 -5.22
N MET A 184 -4.78 9.84 -5.71
CA MET A 184 -3.42 9.78 -6.21
C MET A 184 -2.46 9.54 -5.05
N VAL A 185 -2.66 10.28 -3.97
CA VAL A 185 -1.82 10.25 -2.77
C VAL A 185 -2.70 10.09 -1.54
N THR A 186 -2.41 9.09 -0.71
CA THR A 186 -3.25 8.83 0.46
C THR A 186 -2.50 8.14 1.60
N ILE A 187 -3.05 8.29 2.81
CA ILE A 187 -2.71 7.48 3.99
C ILE A 187 -3.92 6.64 4.40
N ASN A 188 -5.10 7.23 4.39
CA ASN A 188 -6.35 6.67 4.92
C ASN A 188 -7.46 6.53 3.87
N GLY A 189 -7.13 6.64 2.59
CA GLY A 189 -8.08 6.60 1.48
C GLY A 189 -8.61 7.97 1.04
N GLU A 190 -8.29 9.04 1.74
CA GLU A 190 -8.59 10.41 1.32
C GLU A 190 -7.48 10.97 0.44
N GLU A 191 -7.83 11.83 -0.53
CA GLU A 191 -6.85 12.50 -1.39
C GLU A 191 -6.07 13.54 -0.60
N CYS A 192 -4.73 13.41 -0.55
CA CYS A 192 -3.84 14.31 0.18
C CYS A 192 -3.33 15.51 -0.64
N HIS A 193 -3.47 15.48 -1.97
CA HIS A 193 -3.01 16.54 -2.89
C HIS A 193 -4.16 17.18 -3.66
N ASN A 194 -5.16 17.68 -2.96
CA ASN A 194 -6.38 18.21 -3.58
C ASN A 194 -6.19 19.43 -4.49
N GLU A 195 -5.10 20.16 -4.35
CA GLU A 195 -4.83 21.41 -5.10
C GLU A 195 -3.92 21.19 -6.32
N TRP A 196 -3.44 20.00 -6.53
CA TRP A 196 -2.56 19.68 -7.66
C TRP A 196 -3.36 19.10 -8.83
N GLU A 197 -3.27 19.72 -10.02
CA GLU A 197 -4.04 19.35 -11.21
C GLU A 197 -3.85 17.89 -11.59
N ILE A 198 -2.66 17.36 -11.42
CA ILE A 198 -2.33 15.98 -11.76
C ILE A 198 -3.19 14.96 -11.01
N THR A 199 -3.73 15.32 -9.85
CA THR A 199 -4.66 14.46 -9.10
C THR A 199 -5.98 14.20 -9.84
N PHE A 200 -6.35 15.09 -10.77
CA PHE A 200 -7.55 14.95 -11.60
C PHE A 200 -7.26 14.40 -12.98
N GLU A 201 -6.02 14.44 -13.41
CA GLU A 201 -5.59 14.06 -14.76
C GLU A 201 -4.96 12.66 -14.82
N GLU A 202 -4.19 12.25 -13.80
CA GLU A 202 -3.56 10.91 -13.71
C GLU A 202 -4.54 9.82 -13.27
N ILE A 203 -5.65 9.72 -13.95
CA ILE A 203 -6.71 8.78 -13.64
C ILE A 203 -6.39 7.33 -14.02
N HIS A 204 -5.30 7.10 -14.75
CA HIS A 204 -4.79 5.76 -15.05
C HIS A 204 -4.43 4.95 -13.80
N ARG A 205 -4.21 5.62 -12.64
CA ARG A 205 -4.05 4.95 -11.35
C ARG A 205 -5.21 4.02 -10.98
N ASN A 206 -6.44 4.35 -11.40
CA ASN A 206 -7.59 3.46 -11.25
C ASN A 206 -7.40 2.13 -12.01
N GLY A 207 -6.78 2.19 -13.19
CA GLY A 207 -6.41 0.99 -13.92
C GLY A 207 -5.32 0.18 -13.22
N ALA A 208 -4.39 0.83 -12.53
CA ALA A 208 -3.37 0.14 -11.74
C ALA A 208 -3.98 -0.68 -10.60
N MET A 209 -5.01 -0.14 -9.89
CA MET A 209 -5.74 -0.88 -8.85
C MET A 209 -6.34 -2.18 -9.41
N THR A 210 -7.00 -2.11 -10.54
CA THR A 210 -7.66 -3.26 -11.16
C THR A 210 -6.66 -4.26 -11.76
N TYR A 211 -5.56 -3.76 -12.33
CA TYR A 211 -4.50 -4.61 -12.87
C TYR A 211 -3.73 -5.34 -11.77
N ALA A 212 -3.58 -4.74 -10.60
CA ALA A 212 -2.99 -5.40 -9.44
C ALA A 212 -3.83 -6.59 -8.95
N ILE A 213 -5.17 -6.46 -8.94
CA ILE A 213 -6.08 -7.58 -8.65
C ILE A 213 -5.88 -8.73 -9.66
N TYR A 214 -5.83 -8.41 -10.94
CA TYR A 214 -5.57 -9.37 -12.01
C TYR A 214 -4.22 -10.08 -11.84
N ASN A 215 -3.15 -9.34 -11.57
CA ASN A 215 -1.82 -9.89 -11.34
C ASN A 215 -1.79 -10.85 -10.16
N TYR A 216 -2.40 -10.46 -9.04
CA TYR A 216 -2.51 -11.30 -7.86
C TYR A 216 -3.20 -12.63 -8.18
N ILE A 217 -4.37 -12.57 -8.80
CA ILE A 217 -5.16 -13.77 -9.12
C ILE A 217 -4.43 -14.68 -10.10
N ASN A 218 -3.81 -14.12 -11.14
CA ASN A 218 -3.05 -14.91 -12.11
C ASN A 218 -1.81 -15.57 -11.51
N HIS A 219 -1.18 -14.90 -10.55
CA HIS A 219 0.02 -15.44 -9.91
C HIS A 219 -0.31 -16.54 -8.89
N THR A 220 -1.37 -16.32 -8.11
CA THR A 220 -1.70 -17.18 -6.95
C THR A 220 -2.76 -18.24 -7.27
N GLY A 221 -3.60 -18.00 -8.27
CA GLY A 221 -4.79 -18.80 -8.53
C GLY A 221 -5.97 -18.51 -7.57
N ASP A 222 -5.82 -17.57 -6.62
CA ASP A 222 -6.85 -17.18 -5.65
C ASP A 222 -7.97 -16.38 -6.32
N ARG A 223 -8.89 -17.08 -6.98
CA ARG A 223 -10.04 -16.46 -7.62
C ARG A 223 -11.15 -16.08 -6.64
N ASP A 224 -11.14 -16.66 -5.44
CA ASP A 224 -12.12 -16.36 -4.38
C ASP A 224 -11.97 -14.92 -3.89
N TYR A 225 -10.77 -14.34 -4.00
CA TYR A 225 -10.52 -12.92 -3.78
C TYR A 225 -11.51 -12.01 -4.54
N LEU A 226 -11.94 -12.40 -5.75
CA LEU A 226 -12.92 -11.63 -6.52
C LEU A 226 -14.26 -11.55 -5.79
N ALA A 227 -14.73 -12.64 -5.22
CA ALA A 227 -15.99 -12.68 -4.48
C ALA A 227 -15.86 -11.95 -3.12
N GLU A 228 -14.71 -12.08 -2.45
CA GLU A 228 -14.50 -11.48 -1.14
C GLU A 228 -14.36 -9.96 -1.20
N PHE A 229 -13.54 -9.44 -2.13
CA PHE A 229 -13.12 -8.03 -2.17
C PHE A 229 -13.08 -7.43 -3.58
N GLY A 230 -12.52 -8.16 -4.53
CA GLY A 230 -12.07 -7.60 -5.81
C GLY A 230 -13.21 -7.09 -6.69
N LEU A 231 -14.35 -7.76 -6.69
CA LEU A 231 -15.47 -7.44 -7.58
C LEU A 231 -16.06 -6.04 -7.28
N GLU A 232 -16.18 -5.66 -6.02
CA GLU A 232 -16.70 -4.34 -5.64
C GLU A 232 -15.76 -3.22 -6.10
N VAL A 233 -14.44 -3.43 -6.00
CA VAL A 233 -13.43 -2.49 -6.52
C VAL A 233 -13.54 -2.37 -8.05
N LEU A 234 -13.59 -3.50 -8.75
CA LEU A 234 -13.72 -3.53 -10.22
C LEU A 234 -14.98 -2.80 -10.71
N ILE A 235 -16.11 -2.97 -10.01
CA ILE A 235 -17.38 -2.30 -10.34
C ILE A 235 -17.27 -0.79 -10.11
N GLY A 236 -16.77 -0.36 -8.95
CA GLY A 236 -16.60 1.06 -8.63
C GLY A 236 -15.72 1.78 -9.65
N VAL A 237 -14.57 1.20 -9.99
CA VAL A 237 -13.65 1.72 -10.99
C VAL A 237 -14.27 1.71 -12.40
N SER A 238 -15.02 0.66 -12.76
CA SER A 238 -15.69 0.58 -14.06
C SER A 238 -16.77 1.65 -14.22
N ARG A 239 -17.53 1.95 -13.16
CA ARG A 239 -18.51 3.05 -13.15
C ARG A 239 -17.85 4.41 -13.35
N PHE A 240 -16.67 4.62 -12.76
CA PHE A 240 -15.87 5.82 -13.00
C PHE A 240 -15.47 5.92 -14.48
N TRP A 241 -14.88 4.89 -15.06
CA TRP A 241 -14.46 4.90 -16.47
C TRP A 241 -15.61 5.19 -17.40
N ARG A 242 -16.76 4.55 -17.19
CA ARG A 242 -17.96 4.77 -18.00
C ARG A 242 -18.44 6.22 -17.99
N GLN A 243 -18.39 6.89 -16.84
CA GLN A 243 -18.80 8.28 -16.70
C GLN A 243 -17.73 9.26 -17.19
N ARG A 244 -16.45 8.83 -17.22
CA ARG A 244 -15.33 9.67 -17.61
C ARG A 244 -15.15 9.82 -19.11
N VAL A 245 -15.60 8.84 -19.89
CA VAL A 245 -15.53 8.87 -21.34
C VAL A 245 -16.73 9.58 -21.95
N GLN A 246 -16.53 10.21 -23.11
CA GLN A 246 -17.54 10.91 -23.87
C GLN A 246 -17.64 10.38 -25.29
N TRP A 247 -18.85 10.27 -25.83
CA TRP A 247 -19.05 9.95 -27.24
C TRP A 247 -18.69 11.15 -28.12
N SER A 248 -17.91 10.91 -29.15
CA SER A 248 -17.55 11.93 -30.15
C SER A 248 -18.16 11.59 -31.50
N ASP A 249 -19.13 12.39 -31.94
CA ASP A 249 -19.72 12.22 -33.27
C ASP A 249 -18.72 12.40 -34.40
N ARG A 250 -17.74 13.26 -34.21
CA ARG A 250 -16.67 13.48 -35.16
C ARG A 250 -15.77 12.26 -35.32
N ARG A 251 -15.44 11.58 -34.22
CA ARG A 251 -14.55 10.42 -34.22
C ARG A 251 -15.29 9.08 -34.34
N LYS A 252 -16.64 9.12 -34.23
CA LYS A 252 -17.50 7.93 -34.18
C LYS A 252 -17.02 6.91 -33.12
N GLY A 253 -16.63 7.40 -31.95
CA GLY A 253 -16.11 6.61 -30.86
C GLY A 253 -16.02 7.37 -29.54
N TYR A 254 -15.78 6.65 -28.47
CA TYR A 254 -15.53 7.24 -27.16
C TYR A 254 -14.16 7.93 -27.12
N VAL A 255 -14.12 9.08 -26.44
CA VAL A 255 -12.91 9.88 -26.22
C VAL A 255 -12.75 10.17 -24.73
N MET A 256 -11.51 10.34 -24.31
CA MET A 256 -11.15 10.78 -22.96
C MET A 256 -10.27 12.02 -23.10
N LEU A 257 -10.75 13.14 -22.57
CA LEU A 257 -10.12 14.45 -22.72
C LEU A 257 -9.44 14.88 -21.43
N GLY A 258 -8.35 15.67 -21.52
CA GLY A 258 -7.69 16.26 -20.37
C GLY A 258 -7.21 15.22 -19.37
N VAL A 259 -6.22 14.42 -19.75
CA VAL A 259 -5.58 13.43 -18.90
C VAL A 259 -4.07 13.55 -18.97
N THR A 260 -3.39 13.13 -17.92
CA THR A 260 -1.95 12.94 -17.88
C THR A 260 -1.67 11.45 -17.79
N GLY A 261 -0.84 10.94 -18.68
CA GLY A 261 -0.37 9.55 -18.63
C GLY A 261 0.80 9.37 -17.66
N PRO A 262 1.44 8.18 -17.62
CA PRO A 262 2.62 7.94 -16.79
C PRO A 262 3.82 8.82 -17.14
N ASN A 263 3.86 9.39 -18.34
CA ASN A 263 4.79 10.44 -18.72
C ASN A 263 4.21 11.80 -18.32
N GLU A 264 4.55 12.28 -17.16
CA GLU A 264 4.03 13.51 -16.56
C GLU A 264 4.49 14.80 -17.27
N TYR A 265 5.44 14.71 -18.21
CA TYR A 265 5.84 15.84 -19.05
C TYR A 265 4.77 16.23 -20.09
N GLU A 266 3.86 15.31 -20.41
CA GLU A 266 2.75 15.53 -21.33
C GLU A 266 1.43 15.52 -20.57
N ASN A 267 1.16 16.57 -19.84
CA ASN A 267 -0.08 16.75 -19.09
C ASN A 267 -1.21 17.30 -19.94
N ASN A 268 -2.44 17.14 -19.46
CA ASN A 268 -3.68 17.65 -20.06
C ASN A 268 -3.85 17.28 -21.55
N VAL A 269 -3.49 16.05 -21.90
CA VAL A 269 -3.62 15.54 -23.27
C VAL A 269 -4.93 14.79 -23.49
N ASN A 270 -5.33 14.67 -24.76
CA ASN A 270 -6.55 13.97 -25.14
C ASN A 270 -6.23 12.57 -25.66
N ASN A 271 -6.99 11.58 -25.21
CA ASN A 271 -6.89 10.19 -25.66
C ASN A 271 -5.48 9.60 -25.46
N ASN A 272 -4.90 9.82 -24.28
CA ASN A 272 -3.68 9.13 -23.89
C ASN A 272 -3.85 7.63 -24.07
N TRP A 273 -2.94 7.01 -24.81
CA TRP A 273 -3.06 5.59 -25.19
C TRP A 273 -3.09 4.67 -23.97
N TYR A 274 -2.18 4.90 -22.99
CA TYR A 274 -2.08 4.07 -21.80
C TYR A 274 -3.36 4.14 -20.96
N THR A 275 -3.86 5.35 -20.71
CA THR A 275 -5.09 5.57 -19.93
C THR A 275 -6.30 4.93 -20.62
N ASN A 276 -6.43 5.11 -21.95
CA ASN A 276 -7.52 4.53 -22.73
C ASN A 276 -7.46 3.00 -22.74
N LEU A 277 -6.27 2.43 -22.89
CA LEU A 277 -6.06 0.98 -22.88
C LEU A 277 -6.46 0.38 -21.53
N LEU A 278 -6.00 0.97 -20.41
CA LEU A 278 -6.35 0.51 -19.07
C LEU A 278 -7.85 0.62 -18.79
N ALA A 279 -8.49 1.71 -19.22
CA ALA A 279 -9.94 1.87 -19.07
C ALA A 279 -10.70 0.76 -19.83
N GLN A 280 -10.35 0.52 -21.09
CA GLN A 280 -10.97 -0.53 -21.92
C GLN A 280 -10.74 -1.92 -21.32
N TRP A 281 -9.50 -2.19 -20.91
CA TRP A 281 -9.13 -3.47 -20.31
C TRP A 281 -9.87 -3.70 -18.99
N THR A 282 -9.94 -2.69 -18.11
CA THR A 282 -10.67 -2.77 -16.84
C THR A 282 -12.14 -3.14 -17.06
N LEU A 283 -12.81 -2.49 -18.01
CA LEU A 283 -14.23 -2.77 -18.31
C LEU A 283 -14.45 -4.22 -18.76
N ARG A 284 -13.54 -4.77 -19.58
CA ARG A 284 -13.61 -6.18 -20.01
C ARG A 284 -13.37 -7.13 -18.83
N TYR A 285 -12.31 -6.89 -18.07
CA TYR A 285 -11.98 -7.75 -16.93
C TYR A 285 -13.07 -7.71 -15.85
N ALA A 286 -13.69 -6.56 -15.61
CA ALA A 286 -14.82 -6.45 -14.70
C ALA A 286 -16.02 -7.28 -15.18
N ALA A 287 -16.34 -7.28 -16.49
CA ALA A 287 -17.42 -8.11 -17.04
C ALA A 287 -17.14 -9.62 -16.88
N GLU A 288 -15.90 -10.05 -17.12
CA GLU A 288 -15.46 -11.44 -16.91
C GLU A 288 -15.54 -11.81 -15.42
N SER A 289 -15.11 -10.93 -14.53
CA SER A 289 -15.15 -11.13 -13.08
C SER A 289 -16.58 -11.21 -12.54
N ILE A 290 -17.50 -10.39 -13.06
CA ILE A 290 -18.94 -10.47 -12.75
C ILE A 290 -19.49 -11.83 -13.15
N ALA A 291 -19.22 -12.29 -14.37
CA ALA A 291 -19.68 -13.58 -14.85
C ALA A 291 -19.15 -14.74 -13.99
N PHE A 292 -17.87 -14.66 -13.60
CA PHE A 292 -17.26 -15.66 -12.72
C PHE A 292 -17.92 -15.67 -11.35
N VAL A 293 -18.01 -14.54 -10.64
CA VAL A 293 -18.58 -14.48 -9.28
C VAL A 293 -20.06 -14.87 -9.29
N LYS A 294 -20.81 -14.48 -10.33
CA LYS A 294 -22.20 -14.90 -10.49
C LYS A 294 -22.36 -16.41 -10.59
N ALA A 295 -21.44 -17.08 -11.27
CA ALA A 295 -21.47 -18.52 -11.46
C ALA A 295 -20.97 -19.31 -10.26
N SER A 296 -19.85 -18.86 -9.65
CA SER A 296 -19.17 -19.60 -8.59
C SER A 296 -19.63 -19.21 -7.18
N HIS A 297 -20.08 -17.96 -6.95
CA HIS A 297 -20.48 -17.40 -5.66
C HIS A 297 -21.84 -16.67 -5.76
N PRO A 298 -22.95 -17.35 -6.13
CA PRO A 298 -24.22 -16.70 -6.45
C PRO A 298 -24.83 -15.91 -5.29
N GLN A 299 -24.63 -16.36 -4.05
CA GLN A 299 -25.11 -15.62 -2.87
C GLN A 299 -24.38 -14.29 -2.71
N ARG A 300 -23.04 -14.31 -2.77
CA ARG A 300 -22.23 -13.09 -2.68
C ARG A 300 -22.52 -12.13 -3.83
N TYR A 301 -22.73 -12.65 -5.04
CA TYR A 301 -23.17 -11.84 -6.17
C TYR A 301 -24.52 -11.16 -5.91
N ALA A 302 -25.48 -11.87 -5.29
CA ALA A 302 -26.78 -11.30 -4.94
C ALA A 302 -26.64 -10.19 -3.88
N GLU A 303 -25.81 -10.37 -2.86
CA GLU A 303 -25.51 -9.35 -1.84
C GLU A 303 -24.92 -8.08 -2.46
N ILE A 304 -23.87 -8.20 -3.28
CA ILE A 304 -23.23 -7.08 -3.98
C ILE A 304 -24.24 -6.38 -4.89
N SER A 305 -25.16 -7.13 -5.52
CA SER A 305 -26.19 -6.58 -6.39
C SER A 305 -27.29 -5.84 -5.63
N ALA A 306 -27.62 -6.29 -4.41
CA ALA A 306 -28.67 -5.72 -3.56
C ALA A 306 -28.21 -4.46 -2.82
N ASN A 307 -26.92 -4.35 -2.47
CA ASN A 307 -26.34 -3.21 -1.73
C ASN A 307 -26.35 -1.87 -2.51
N GLY A 308 -27.29 -1.77 -3.44
CA GLY A 308 -27.79 -0.52 -3.96
C GLY A 308 -27.00 0.05 -5.12
N ASN A 309 -27.05 -0.53 -6.17
CA ASN A 309 -26.89 0.04 -7.51
C ASN A 309 -26.75 -1.13 -8.49
N SER A 310 -27.82 -1.42 -9.20
CA SER A 310 -27.87 -2.47 -10.21
C SER A 310 -26.55 -2.58 -10.99
N ILE A 311 -25.71 -3.54 -10.60
CA ILE A 311 -24.41 -3.85 -11.23
C ILE A 311 -24.59 -4.05 -12.72
N VAL A 312 -25.69 -4.68 -13.10
CA VAL A 312 -26.01 -5.07 -14.48
C VAL A 312 -26.37 -3.87 -15.36
N SER A 313 -27.01 -2.83 -14.81
CA SER A 313 -27.39 -1.65 -15.60
C SER A 313 -26.18 -0.76 -15.96
N ALA A 314 -25.07 -0.93 -15.27
CA ALA A 314 -23.89 -0.09 -15.47
C ALA A 314 -22.97 -0.60 -16.60
N ILE A 315 -22.98 -1.88 -16.90
CA ILE A 315 -22.08 -2.51 -17.89
C ILE A 315 -22.78 -2.86 -19.22
N ASN A 316 -24.09 -3.07 -19.19
CA ASN A 316 -24.88 -3.50 -20.37
C ASN A 316 -25.54 -2.34 -21.15
N ARG A 317 -25.25 -1.11 -20.87
CA ARG A 317 -25.63 0.06 -21.66
C ARG A 317 -24.39 0.63 -22.32
#